data_c37d05e5289a152016fab9ecdb8fc60c
#
_entry.id   c37d05e5289a152016fab9ecdb8fc60c
#
_cell.length_a   1.000
_cell.length_b   1.000
_cell.length_c   1.000
_cell.angle_alpha   90.00
_cell.angle_beta   90.00
_cell.angle_gamma   90.00
#
_symmetry.space_group_name_H-M   'P 1'
#
loop_
_entity.id
_entity.type
_entity.pdbx_description
1 polymer ?
#
loop_
_entity_poly.entity_id
_entity_poly.type
_entity_poly.pdbx_seq_one_letter_code
_entity_poly.pdbx_strand_id
1 'polypeptide(L)'
;MPKRRLVIAATALAAGVGLIPGVAQAQPTAPNAHKAAAPDTDPSAAQAAGAEVFTGPEDRTVRTPAPTATSRAASASGTEALSIRLHSWGTTAHGMFLHSTFTGAEGPFNVTISWGDGTTDTVTTTAERPLESRHSYAEVGEYTITVTATDPASNTQATNKVAVRTKGSDFTPHAPLRLLDTRDGTGVAKGKVPANWYTSVKVTGKGAIPDNVTAVVLNLTVTNTTDSGHIIASGSGRTRPDTSSVNYAAGETVPNLVIMPVGTDGRVNLDNVGWGSVDLIADVTGYFTPAASSGFKALSPTRFVDTREGKGAPQGQVAGQSSVGVQIAGVGGVPKGATAVSLNVTVTNPREAGHLTVHPSGQATPTASNLNFTTGQTVANSVIVPLGPDGRIIVRNGSWQPADVVIDVNGYYTPDSNAAYVPNHPTPARHLDTRSTGSPLAARDYLPLLGRPGVEAYVLNTTVTNTTGSGFLSVAPDPNSREKYEKGTATPPARPVASNLNWTAGKTVANLVQAPPAEGGMVAFWNQGWEDVDLIVDFLGHYGTD
;
A
#
# COMPACT_ATOMS: atom_id res chain seq x y z
N MET A 1 30.27 9.95 -20.48
CA MET A 1 28.97 9.76 -19.80
C MET A 1 29.28 9.25 -18.41
N PRO A 2 28.81 9.88 -17.33
CA PRO A 2 29.07 9.39 -15.98
C PRO A 2 28.39 8.03 -15.76
N LYS A 3 29.08 7.12 -15.11
CA LYS A 3 28.54 5.79 -14.76
C LYS A 3 27.35 5.98 -13.81
N ARG A 4 26.14 5.72 -14.25
CA ARG A 4 24.94 5.80 -13.43
C ARG A 4 24.97 4.71 -12.37
N ARG A 5 24.81 5.08 -11.11
CA ARG A 5 24.76 4.15 -9.98
C ARG A 5 23.34 3.65 -9.79
N LEU A 6 23.17 2.34 -9.81
CA LEU A 6 21.90 1.68 -9.46
C LEU A 6 21.69 1.80 -7.95
N VAL A 7 20.57 2.39 -7.53
CA VAL A 7 20.16 2.36 -6.12
C VAL A 7 19.41 1.06 -5.89
N ILE A 8 20.05 0.14 -5.20
CA ILE A 8 19.45 -1.14 -4.80
C ILE A 8 18.84 -0.93 -3.43
N ALA A 9 17.53 -0.89 -3.36
CA ALA A 9 16.83 -0.97 -2.11
C ALA A 9 16.84 -2.43 -1.63
N ALA A 10 17.74 -2.73 -0.72
CA ALA A 10 17.74 -4.00 -0.02
C ALA A 10 16.79 -3.88 1.17
N THR A 11 15.69 -4.62 1.15
CA THR A 11 14.93 -4.89 2.37
C THR A 11 15.79 -5.74 3.30
N ALA A 12 16.54 -5.08 4.20
CA ALA A 12 17.23 -5.76 5.27
C ALA A 12 16.22 -6.08 6.38
N LEU A 13 15.97 -7.36 6.61
CA LEU A 13 15.45 -7.83 7.89
C LEU A 13 16.54 -7.57 8.94
N ALA A 14 16.32 -6.60 9.82
CA ALA A 14 17.20 -6.35 10.95
C ALA A 14 16.78 -7.24 12.12
N ALA A 15 17.55 -8.32 12.35
CA ALA A 15 17.66 -8.92 13.67
C ALA A 15 18.77 -8.17 14.40
N GLY A 16 18.45 -7.44 15.45
CA GLY A 16 19.41 -6.69 16.24
C GLY A 16 20.20 -7.56 17.19
N VAL A 17 21.53 -7.46 17.13
CA VAL A 17 22.42 -7.67 18.30
C VAL A 17 23.54 -6.64 18.21
N GLY A 18 23.68 -5.81 19.23
CA GLY A 18 24.75 -4.81 19.32
C GLY A 18 26.09 -5.41 19.72
N LEU A 19 27.18 -4.76 19.32
CA LEU A 19 28.36 -4.37 20.09
C LEU A 19 29.53 -3.90 19.17
N ILE A 20 29.93 -2.71 19.33
CA ILE A 20 31.09 -1.81 19.38
C ILE A 20 32.47 -2.23 18.76
N PRO A 21 33.40 -1.27 18.44
CA PRO A 21 33.99 -1.14 17.12
C PRO A 21 35.44 -1.67 17.03
N GLY A 22 35.81 -2.08 15.83
CA GLY A 22 37.19 -2.35 15.46
C GLY A 22 37.39 -2.03 13.99
N VAL A 23 38.25 -1.08 13.72
CA VAL A 23 38.66 -0.68 12.37
C VAL A 23 39.49 -1.79 11.73
N ALA A 24 38.97 -2.36 10.66
CA ALA A 24 39.78 -3.14 9.72
C ALA A 24 39.28 -2.86 8.30
N GLN A 25 40.17 -2.38 7.44
CA GLN A 25 39.96 -2.25 6.01
C GLN A 25 39.74 -3.64 5.42
N ALA A 26 38.57 -3.87 4.81
CA ALA A 26 38.28 -5.07 4.02
C ALA A 26 38.15 -4.68 2.54
N GLN A 27 38.88 -5.40 1.70
CA GLN A 27 38.77 -5.37 0.24
C GLN A 27 37.36 -5.75 -0.21
N PRO A 28 36.85 -5.22 -1.36
CA PRO A 28 35.53 -5.54 -1.84
C PRO A 28 35.49 -6.96 -2.42
N THR A 29 34.86 -7.88 -1.70
CA THR A 29 34.40 -9.15 -2.25
C THR A 29 33.16 -8.92 -3.10
N ALA A 30 33.10 -9.53 -4.28
CA ALA A 30 31.97 -9.52 -5.18
C ALA A 30 30.68 -9.98 -4.44
N PRO A 31 29.52 -9.32 -4.65
CA PRO A 31 28.29 -9.76 -4.02
C PRO A 31 27.84 -11.09 -4.62
N ASN A 32 27.74 -12.10 -3.76
CA ASN A 32 27.09 -13.36 -4.08
C ASN A 32 25.69 -13.12 -4.63
N ALA A 33 25.38 -13.75 -5.77
CA ALA A 33 24.05 -13.81 -6.31
C ALA A 33 23.11 -14.38 -5.23
N HIS A 34 22.24 -13.54 -4.68
CA HIS A 34 21.17 -14.02 -3.80
C HIS A 34 20.21 -14.85 -4.66
N LYS A 35 20.40 -16.16 -4.63
CA LYS A 35 19.34 -17.13 -4.90
C LYS A 35 18.16 -16.70 -4.04
N ALA A 36 16.98 -16.50 -4.64
CA ALA A 36 15.78 -16.20 -3.88
C ALA A 36 15.72 -17.17 -2.70
N ALA A 37 15.75 -16.65 -1.48
CA ALA A 37 15.69 -17.48 -0.30
C ALA A 37 14.39 -18.29 -0.40
N ALA A 38 14.50 -19.61 -0.23
CA ALA A 38 13.30 -20.43 -0.07
C ALA A 38 12.46 -19.79 1.04
N PRO A 39 11.14 -19.62 0.86
CA PRO A 39 10.33 -19.04 1.91
C PRO A 39 10.52 -19.86 3.18
N ASP A 40 10.68 -19.15 4.27
CA ASP A 40 10.90 -19.73 5.58
C ASP A 40 9.72 -20.65 5.91
N THR A 41 10.00 -21.92 6.09
CA THR A 41 9.01 -22.97 6.32
C THR A 41 8.71 -23.18 7.81
N ASP A 42 9.44 -22.47 8.69
CA ASP A 42 9.25 -22.48 10.14
C ASP A 42 8.26 -21.38 10.57
N PRO A 43 7.16 -21.72 11.27
CA PRO A 43 6.18 -20.75 11.74
C PRO A 43 6.76 -19.64 12.63
N SER A 44 7.77 -19.98 13.46
CA SER A 44 8.43 -19.02 14.35
C SER A 44 9.28 -18.01 13.56
N ALA A 45 9.96 -18.48 12.54
CA ALA A 45 10.75 -17.63 11.66
C ALA A 45 9.84 -16.76 10.77
N ALA A 46 8.71 -17.29 10.27
CA ALA A 46 7.71 -16.51 9.56
C ALA A 46 7.15 -15.37 10.44
N GLN A 47 6.86 -15.66 11.71
CA GLN A 47 6.40 -14.67 12.68
C GLN A 47 7.49 -13.62 12.99
N ALA A 48 8.74 -14.04 13.16
CA ALA A 48 9.87 -13.14 13.36
C ALA A 48 10.10 -12.23 12.13
N ALA A 49 9.80 -12.74 10.94
CA ALA A 49 9.79 -11.96 9.70
C ALA A 49 8.57 -11.04 9.53
N GLY A 50 7.69 -10.99 10.54
CA GLY A 50 6.52 -10.12 10.55
C GLY A 50 5.28 -10.70 9.85
N ALA A 51 5.26 -11.97 9.47
CA ALA A 51 4.07 -12.60 8.93
C ALA A 51 3.00 -12.78 10.03
N GLU A 52 1.75 -12.58 9.69
CA GLU A 52 0.63 -13.01 10.52
C GLU A 52 0.52 -14.54 10.40
N VAL A 53 0.77 -15.24 11.51
CA VAL A 53 0.69 -16.71 11.56
C VAL A 53 -0.62 -17.12 12.21
N PHE A 54 -1.44 -17.85 11.45
CA PHE A 54 -2.67 -18.44 11.91
C PHE A 54 -2.38 -19.84 12.46
N THR A 55 -2.95 -20.17 13.61
CA THR A 55 -2.72 -21.45 14.29
C THR A 55 -4.04 -22.17 14.51
N GLY A 56 -4.10 -23.42 14.09
CA GLY A 56 -5.22 -24.30 14.39
C GLY A 56 -5.23 -24.69 15.88
N PRO A 57 -6.42 -24.88 16.50
CA PRO A 57 -6.51 -25.27 17.90
C PRO A 57 -5.82 -26.62 18.15
N GLU A 58 -4.91 -26.69 19.11
CA GLU A 58 -4.19 -27.94 19.47
C GLU A 58 -5.11 -29.01 20.06
N ASP A 59 -6.13 -28.59 20.83
CA ASP A 59 -7.07 -29.44 21.56
C ASP A 59 -8.27 -29.93 20.72
N ARG A 60 -8.35 -29.56 19.44
CA ARG A 60 -9.49 -29.83 18.58
C ARG A 60 -9.21 -30.80 17.42
N THR A 61 -8.18 -31.65 17.54
CA THR A 61 -8.07 -32.78 16.61
C THR A 61 -9.22 -33.76 16.88
N VAL A 62 -10.21 -33.76 15.99
CA VAL A 62 -11.34 -34.69 16.07
C VAL A 62 -10.89 -36.02 15.48
N ARG A 63 -11.07 -37.10 16.22
CA ARG A 63 -10.70 -38.46 15.82
C ARG A 63 -11.97 -39.27 15.59
N THR A 64 -12.05 -39.94 14.46
CA THR A 64 -13.15 -40.82 14.11
C THR A 64 -12.61 -42.09 13.45
N PRO A 65 -13.32 -43.25 13.55
CA PRO A 65 -13.00 -44.38 12.71
C PRO A 65 -13.08 -43.99 11.23
N ALA A 66 -12.18 -44.51 10.39
CA ALA A 66 -12.25 -44.25 8.96
C ALA A 66 -13.50 -44.91 8.33
N PRO A 67 -14.12 -44.29 7.30
CA PRO A 67 -15.43 -44.70 6.78
C PRO A 67 -15.51 -46.09 6.16
N THR A 68 -14.39 -46.78 5.93
CA THR A 68 -14.31 -48.03 5.14
C THR A 68 -13.81 -49.24 5.90
N ALA A 69 -13.99 -49.35 7.23
CA ALA A 69 -13.50 -50.49 7.96
C ALA A 69 -14.63 -51.45 8.40
N THR A 70 -14.67 -52.59 7.79
CA THR A 70 -15.26 -53.79 8.43
C THR A 70 -14.40 -54.17 9.63
N SER A 71 -14.95 -54.07 10.82
CA SER A 71 -14.32 -54.21 12.11
C SER A 71 -13.45 -55.45 12.28
N ARG A 72 -12.18 -55.27 12.61
CA ARG A 72 -11.42 -56.16 13.50
C ARG A 72 -10.80 -55.30 14.57
N ALA A 73 -11.33 -55.33 15.76
CA ALA A 73 -10.76 -54.68 16.92
C ALA A 73 -9.39 -55.29 17.20
N ALA A 74 -8.33 -54.55 16.85
CA ALA A 74 -6.99 -54.78 17.37
C ALA A 74 -6.84 -53.92 18.62
N SER A 75 -6.64 -54.55 19.77
CA SER A 75 -6.27 -53.90 21.04
C SER A 75 -4.88 -53.26 20.84
N ALA A 76 -4.85 -51.99 20.53
CA ALA A 76 -3.62 -51.23 20.46
C ALA A 76 -3.18 -50.83 21.88
N SER A 77 -2.11 -51.48 22.36
CA SER A 77 -1.37 -51.06 23.53
C SER A 77 -0.71 -49.72 23.25
N GLY A 78 -1.10 -48.64 23.94
CA GLY A 78 -0.22 -47.56 24.33
C GLY A 78 0.35 -46.60 23.25
N THR A 79 -0.22 -46.53 22.04
CA THR A 79 0.17 -45.48 21.07
C THR A 79 -0.73 -44.27 21.26
N GLU A 80 -0.08 -43.10 21.43
CA GLU A 80 -0.81 -41.82 21.43
C GLU A 80 -1.63 -41.75 20.13
N ALA A 81 -2.85 -41.25 20.25
CA ALA A 81 -3.74 -41.17 19.09
C ALA A 81 -3.26 -40.07 18.12
N LEU A 82 -3.32 -40.37 16.79
CA LEU A 82 -2.93 -39.41 15.74
C LEU A 82 -3.50 -38.00 16.01
N SER A 83 -2.65 -37.01 16.00
CA SER A 83 -2.98 -35.60 16.20
C SER A 83 -2.35 -34.75 15.12
N ILE A 84 -3.01 -33.64 14.75
CA ILE A 84 -2.59 -32.73 13.69
C ILE A 84 -2.45 -31.32 14.28
N ARG A 85 -1.27 -30.70 14.11
CA ARG A 85 -1.05 -29.28 14.43
C ARG A 85 -0.93 -28.51 13.12
N LEU A 86 -1.58 -27.33 13.03
CA LEU A 86 -1.63 -26.52 11.83
C LEU A 86 -1.11 -25.11 12.11
N HIS A 87 -0.22 -24.63 11.25
CA HIS A 87 0.15 -23.24 11.14
C HIS A 87 0.04 -22.81 9.67
N SER A 88 -0.40 -21.56 9.44
CA SER A 88 -0.54 -21.03 8.09
C SER A 88 -0.24 -19.55 8.05
N TRP A 89 0.29 -19.05 6.93
CA TRP A 89 0.54 -17.62 6.72
C TRP A 89 0.50 -17.24 5.25
N GLY A 90 0.14 -15.97 4.98
CA GLY A 90 0.12 -15.42 3.63
C GLY A 90 1.55 -15.20 3.08
N THR A 91 1.82 -15.66 1.87
CA THR A 91 3.11 -15.49 1.17
C THR A 91 3.08 -14.35 0.17
N THR A 92 2.00 -14.25 -0.60
CA THR A 92 1.72 -13.19 -1.58
C THR A 92 0.34 -12.58 -1.31
N ALA A 93 -0.19 -11.76 -2.21
CA ALA A 93 -1.53 -11.19 -2.04
C ALA A 93 -2.60 -12.27 -1.89
N HIS A 94 -2.54 -13.31 -2.70
CA HIS A 94 -3.47 -14.44 -2.74
C HIS A 94 -2.88 -15.75 -2.23
N GLY A 95 -1.53 -15.82 -2.12
CA GLY A 95 -0.80 -17.03 -1.77
C GLY A 95 -0.83 -17.35 -0.28
N MET A 96 -1.05 -18.62 0.04
CA MET A 96 -1.07 -19.17 1.39
C MET A 96 -0.09 -20.32 1.53
N PHE A 97 0.64 -20.35 2.62
CA PHE A 97 1.48 -21.47 3.03
C PHE A 97 0.87 -22.18 4.22
N LEU A 98 0.83 -23.50 4.17
CA LEU A 98 0.35 -24.37 5.25
C LEU A 98 1.48 -25.27 5.72
N HIS A 99 1.74 -25.27 7.01
CA HIS A 99 2.65 -26.13 7.73
C HIS A 99 1.86 -27.04 8.67
N SER A 100 1.91 -28.34 8.41
CA SER A 100 1.18 -29.35 9.18
C SER A 100 2.13 -30.34 9.82
N THR A 101 2.02 -30.58 11.13
CA THR A 101 2.77 -31.60 11.84
C THR A 101 1.84 -32.68 12.40
N PHE A 102 2.30 -33.92 12.39
CA PHE A 102 1.57 -35.09 12.84
C PHE A 102 2.27 -35.75 14.01
N THR A 103 1.53 -36.18 15.03
CA THR A 103 2.05 -36.85 16.22
C THR A 103 1.11 -38.00 16.61
N GLY A 104 1.62 -38.94 17.43
CA GLY A 104 0.82 -40.05 17.97
C GLY A 104 0.75 -41.28 17.07
N ALA A 105 1.29 -41.25 15.86
CA ALA A 105 1.46 -42.39 14.98
C ALA A 105 2.58 -42.10 13.96
N GLU A 106 3.24 -43.12 13.42
CA GLU A 106 4.37 -42.96 12.51
C GLU A 106 3.96 -42.76 11.05
N GLY A 107 2.84 -43.32 10.64
CA GLY A 107 2.33 -43.32 9.26
C GLY A 107 2.78 -44.55 8.46
N PRO A 108 2.58 -44.56 7.12
CA PRO A 108 2.17 -43.42 6.29
C PRO A 108 0.69 -43.05 6.45
N PHE A 109 0.39 -41.73 6.35
CA PHE A 109 -0.96 -41.18 6.39
C PHE A 109 -1.42 -40.75 4.99
N ASN A 110 -2.69 -41.01 4.67
CA ASN A 110 -3.37 -40.34 3.55
C ASN A 110 -3.97 -39.03 4.04
N VAL A 111 -3.43 -37.91 3.54
CA VAL A 111 -3.86 -36.58 3.96
C VAL A 111 -4.64 -35.90 2.86
N THR A 112 -5.80 -35.35 3.23
CA THR A 112 -6.61 -34.47 2.37
C THR A 112 -6.57 -33.07 2.98
N ILE A 113 -6.20 -32.07 2.17
CA ILE A 113 -6.23 -30.65 2.51
C ILE A 113 -7.38 -30.03 1.73
N SER A 114 -8.39 -29.51 2.41
CA SER A 114 -9.42 -28.65 1.81
C SER A 114 -9.09 -27.20 2.11
N TRP A 115 -8.92 -26.38 1.09
CA TRP A 115 -8.48 -25.00 1.23
C TRP A 115 -9.58 -24.01 1.61
N GLY A 116 -10.84 -24.44 1.56
CA GLY A 116 -11.99 -23.63 1.95
C GLY A 116 -12.61 -22.81 0.82
N ASP A 117 -12.04 -22.87 -0.37
CA ASP A 117 -12.52 -22.26 -1.62
C ASP A 117 -13.15 -23.28 -2.59
N GLY A 118 -13.36 -24.52 -2.11
CA GLY A 118 -13.85 -25.65 -2.90
C GLY A 118 -12.75 -26.52 -3.51
N THR A 119 -11.49 -26.11 -3.45
CA THR A 119 -10.34 -26.90 -3.93
C THR A 119 -9.81 -27.83 -2.84
N THR A 120 -9.18 -28.93 -3.26
CA THR A 120 -8.60 -29.93 -2.37
C THR A 120 -7.31 -30.51 -2.94
N ASP A 121 -6.35 -30.78 -2.06
CA ASP A 121 -5.14 -31.55 -2.37
C ASP A 121 -5.15 -32.86 -1.58
N THR A 122 -4.53 -33.89 -2.16
CA THR A 122 -4.30 -35.18 -1.50
C THR A 122 -2.85 -35.56 -1.58
N VAL A 123 -2.28 -36.01 -0.44
CA VAL A 123 -0.87 -36.40 -0.34
C VAL A 123 -0.70 -37.52 0.67
N THR A 124 0.29 -38.39 0.47
CA THR A 124 0.72 -39.38 1.47
C THR A 124 1.98 -38.86 2.15
N THR A 125 2.01 -38.87 3.49
CA THR A 125 3.14 -38.40 4.31
C THR A 125 3.32 -39.26 5.55
N THR A 126 4.41 -39.01 6.30
CA THR A 126 4.70 -39.64 7.61
C THR A 126 4.83 -38.55 8.69
N ALA A 127 4.92 -38.96 9.96
CA ALA A 127 5.15 -38.03 11.08
C ALA A 127 6.60 -37.49 11.16
N GLU A 128 7.54 -38.06 10.41
CA GLU A 128 8.98 -37.71 10.51
C GLU A 128 9.28 -36.26 10.12
N ARG A 129 8.49 -35.68 9.23
CA ARG A 129 8.67 -34.32 8.73
C ARG A 129 7.34 -33.59 8.61
N PRO A 130 7.34 -32.27 8.83
CA PRO A 130 6.16 -31.45 8.53
C PRO A 130 5.71 -31.60 7.07
N LEU A 131 4.41 -31.62 6.85
CA LEU A 131 3.83 -31.47 5.53
C LEU A 131 3.70 -29.99 5.20
N GLU A 132 4.42 -29.57 4.17
CA GLU A 132 4.42 -28.20 3.66
C GLU A 132 3.59 -28.15 2.37
N SER A 133 2.59 -27.28 2.36
CA SER A 133 1.70 -27.12 1.21
C SER A 133 1.50 -25.65 0.88
N ARG A 134 1.23 -25.37 -0.39
CA ARG A 134 1.00 -23.99 -0.89
C ARG A 134 -0.27 -23.97 -1.70
N HIS A 135 -0.98 -22.88 -1.57
CA HIS A 135 -2.19 -22.62 -2.32
C HIS A 135 -2.26 -21.14 -2.72
N SER A 136 -2.91 -20.85 -3.83
CA SER A 136 -3.23 -19.49 -4.26
C SER A 136 -4.74 -19.40 -4.47
N TYR A 137 -5.38 -18.53 -3.69
CA TYR A 137 -6.81 -18.25 -3.81
C TYR A 137 -7.08 -17.40 -5.05
N ALA A 138 -8.19 -17.65 -5.73
CA ALA A 138 -8.62 -16.84 -6.87
C ALA A 138 -9.03 -15.42 -6.44
N GLU A 139 -9.59 -15.30 -5.23
CA GLU A 139 -10.06 -14.03 -4.66
C GLU A 139 -9.47 -13.82 -3.27
N VAL A 140 -9.33 -12.56 -2.86
CA VAL A 140 -9.00 -12.24 -1.46
C VAL A 140 -10.19 -12.63 -0.57
N GLY A 141 -9.89 -13.15 0.63
CA GLY A 141 -10.97 -13.63 1.48
C GLY A 141 -10.51 -14.17 2.83
N GLU A 142 -11.50 -14.56 3.62
CA GLU A 142 -11.34 -15.35 4.83
C GLU A 142 -11.76 -16.79 4.52
N TYR A 143 -10.88 -17.74 4.81
CA TYR A 143 -11.07 -19.15 4.47
C TYR A 143 -10.86 -20.04 5.68
N THR A 144 -11.35 -21.27 5.63
CA THR A 144 -11.07 -22.29 6.63
C THR A 144 -10.36 -23.45 5.98
N ILE A 145 -9.07 -23.59 6.22
CA ILE A 145 -8.30 -24.75 5.77
C ILE A 145 -8.63 -25.92 6.70
N THR A 146 -9.00 -27.07 6.12
CA THR A 146 -9.27 -28.30 6.84
C THR A 146 -8.28 -29.36 6.40
N VAL A 147 -7.54 -29.94 7.35
CA VAL A 147 -6.62 -31.06 7.11
C VAL A 147 -7.17 -32.31 7.76
N THR A 148 -7.36 -33.35 6.95
CA THR A 148 -7.82 -34.67 7.40
C THR A 148 -6.76 -35.71 7.07
N ALA A 149 -6.22 -36.39 8.07
CA ALA A 149 -5.26 -37.46 7.92
C ALA A 149 -5.92 -38.80 8.30
N THR A 150 -5.78 -39.81 7.44
CA THR A 150 -6.24 -41.18 7.69
C THR A 150 -5.03 -42.08 7.85
N ASP A 151 -4.92 -42.76 8.97
CA ASP A 151 -3.94 -43.81 9.20
C ASP A 151 -4.55 -45.15 8.81
N PRO A 152 -4.09 -45.77 7.71
CA PRO A 152 -4.61 -47.09 7.28
C PRO A 152 -4.30 -48.22 8.25
N ALA A 153 -3.21 -48.11 9.04
CA ALA A 153 -2.76 -49.16 9.95
C ALA A 153 -3.66 -49.28 11.21
N SER A 154 -4.00 -48.12 11.80
CA SER A 154 -4.89 -48.05 12.97
C SER A 154 -6.36 -47.88 12.59
N ASN A 155 -6.66 -47.65 11.32
CA ASN A 155 -7.99 -47.31 10.82
C ASN A 155 -8.63 -46.13 11.54
N THR A 156 -7.82 -45.14 11.89
CA THR A 156 -8.25 -43.87 12.52
C THR A 156 -8.13 -42.70 11.57
N GLN A 157 -9.02 -41.74 11.73
CA GLN A 157 -8.98 -40.47 11.02
C GLN A 157 -8.89 -39.34 12.03
N ALA A 158 -7.98 -38.41 11.77
CA ALA A 158 -7.83 -37.16 12.52
C ALA A 158 -8.13 -35.99 11.61
N THR A 159 -8.81 -34.97 12.13
CA THR A 159 -9.14 -33.75 11.39
C THR A 159 -8.85 -32.53 12.26
N ASN A 160 -8.17 -31.52 11.71
CA ASN A 160 -8.00 -30.22 12.34
C ASN A 160 -8.28 -29.10 11.33
N LYS A 161 -8.56 -27.89 11.83
CA LYS A 161 -8.94 -26.72 11.02
C LYS A 161 -8.18 -25.48 11.48
N VAL A 162 -7.87 -24.61 10.54
CA VAL A 162 -7.34 -23.28 10.80
C VAL A 162 -8.08 -22.24 9.97
N ALA A 163 -8.61 -21.21 10.63
CA ALA A 163 -9.15 -20.05 9.94
C ALA A 163 -8.00 -19.13 9.52
N VAL A 164 -8.03 -18.72 8.26
CA VAL A 164 -6.98 -17.88 7.65
C VAL A 164 -7.63 -16.74 6.87
N ARG A 165 -6.84 -15.71 6.61
CA ARG A 165 -7.21 -14.65 5.66
C ARG A 165 -6.05 -14.39 4.70
N THR A 166 -6.37 -13.97 3.48
CA THR A 166 -5.38 -13.56 2.49
C THR A 166 -4.60 -12.35 2.98
N LYS A 167 -3.36 -12.23 2.54
CA LYS A 167 -2.50 -11.07 2.85
C LYS A 167 -2.93 -9.83 2.08
N GLY A 168 -3.43 -10.01 0.84
CA GLY A 168 -4.02 -8.97 0.03
C GLY A 168 -5.43 -8.61 0.48
N SER A 169 -5.84 -7.39 0.14
CA SER A 169 -7.17 -6.85 0.42
C SER A 169 -7.66 -6.02 -0.76
N ASP A 170 -8.95 -6.13 -1.05
CA ASP A 170 -9.59 -5.38 -2.12
C ASP A 170 -10.12 -4.03 -1.63
N PHE A 171 -10.20 -3.11 -2.57
CA PHE A 171 -10.65 -1.75 -2.33
C PHE A 171 -12.17 -1.64 -2.41
N THR A 172 -12.76 -1.05 -1.39
CA THR A 172 -14.15 -0.62 -1.38
C THR A 172 -14.21 0.91 -1.36
N PRO A 173 -14.75 1.55 -2.41
CA PRO A 173 -14.89 2.99 -2.45
C PRO A 173 -15.91 3.47 -1.40
N HIS A 174 -15.64 4.63 -0.80
CA HIS A 174 -16.51 5.27 0.18
C HIS A 174 -16.76 6.73 -0.24
N ALA A 175 -17.98 7.22 -0.12
CA ALA A 175 -18.26 8.64 -0.29
C ALA A 175 -17.40 9.46 0.70
N PRO A 176 -16.79 10.59 0.29
CA PRO A 176 -15.93 11.37 1.17
C PRO A 176 -16.62 11.69 2.51
N LEU A 177 -16.03 11.24 3.61
CA LEU A 177 -16.56 11.42 4.96
C LEU A 177 -15.48 11.91 5.91
N ARG A 178 -15.73 13.00 6.64
CA ARG A 178 -14.83 13.48 7.69
C ARG A 178 -14.87 12.57 8.91
N LEU A 179 -13.73 11.95 9.19
CA LEU A 179 -13.54 11.09 10.37
C LEU A 179 -12.93 11.84 11.56
N LEU A 180 -12.11 12.87 11.29
CA LEU A 180 -11.42 13.66 12.29
C LEU A 180 -11.29 15.11 11.85
N ASP A 181 -11.59 16.04 12.77
CA ASP A 181 -11.27 17.47 12.66
C ASP A 181 -11.01 18.02 14.07
N THR A 182 -9.76 18.37 14.36
CA THR A 182 -9.36 18.88 15.68
C THR A 182 -9.88 20.29 15.96
N ARG A 183 -10.27 21.04 14.91
CA ARG A 183 -10.75 22.43 15.03
C ARG A 183 -12.15 22.51 15.65
N ASP A 184 -13.00 21.52 15.38
CA ASP A 184 -14.40 21.51 15.83
C ASP A 184 -14.71 20.35 16.79
N GLY A 185 -13.81 19.33 16.88
CA GLY A 185 -13.96 18.17 17.74
C GLY A 185 -14.63 16.98 17.06
N THR A 186 -14.72 16.98 15.72
CA THR A 186 -15.19 15.81 14.97
C THR A 186 -14.25 14.62 15.20
N GLY A 187 -14.77 13.53 15.70
CA GLY A 187 -14.05 12.26 15.90
C GLY A 187 -12.99 12.27 17.00
N VAL A 188 -12.67 13.41 17.59
CA VAL A 188 -11.62 13.59 18.61
C VAL A 188 -11.97 14.79 19.49
N ALA A 189 -11.33 14.94 20.65
CA ALA A 189 -11.50 16.16 21.45
C ALA A 189 -11.01 17.40 20.65
N LYS A 190 -11.76 18.49 20.72
CA LYS A 190 -11.40 19.77 20.10
C LYS A 190 -10.09 20.30 20.70
N GLY A 191 -9.15 20.69 19.85
CA GLY A 191 -7.87 21.29 20.22
C GLY A 191 -6.73 20.85 19.31
N LYS A 192 -5.74 21.72 19.16
CA LYS A 192 -4.54 21.41 18.36
C LYS A 192 -3.76 20.24 18.94
N VAL A 193 -3.14 19.45 18.06
CA VAL A 193 -2.20 18.41 18.43
C VAL A 193 -0.85 19.08 18.77
N PRO A 194 -0.34 18.96 20.01
CA PRO A 194 0.92 19.59 20.40
C PRO A 194 2.12 19.04 19.62
N ALA A 195 3.22 19.77 19.68
CA ALA A 195 4.53 19.31 19.19
C ALA A 195 4.91 17.98 19.85
N ASN A 196 5.42 17.05 19.06
CA ASN A 196 5.84 15.71 19.49
C ASN A 196 4.76 14.90 20.23
N TRP A 197 3.49 15.14 19.90
CA TRP A 197 2.34 14.43 20.41
C TRP A 197 1.54 13.80 19.26
N TYR A 198 0.53 13.00 19.58
CA TYR A 198 -0.28 12.35 18.57
C TYR A 198 -1.77 12.44 18.88
N THR A 199 -2.59 12.19 17.87
CA THR A 199 -4.01 11.88 17.98
C THR A 199 -4.32 10.62 17.20
N SER A 200 -5.51 10.03 17.40
CA SER A 200 -5.91 8.82 16.68
C SER A 200 -7.26 9.00 16.02
N VAL A 201 -7.35 8.65 14.74
CA VAL A 201 -8.61 8.60 14.03
C VAL A 201 -9.23 7.21 14.11
N LYS A 202 -10.49 7.10 14.56
CA LYS A 202 -11.27 5.86 14.50
C LYS A 202 -11.81 5.69 13.09
N VAL A 203 -11.50 4.57 12.47
CA VAL A 203 -11.88 4.21 11.09
C VAL A 203 -13.05 3.23 11.10
N THR A 204 -12.87 2.09 11.76
CA THR A 204 -13.88 1.02 11.76
C THR A 204 -15.16 1.43 12.52
N GLY A 205 -16.31 0.98 12.02
CA GLY A 205 -17.62 1.31 12.58
C GLY A 205 -18.07 2.75 12.32
N LYS A 206 -17.40 3.52 11.46
CA LYS A 206 -17.77 4.88 11.06
C LYS A 206 -18.28 4.89 9.62
N GLY A 207 -19.42 5.54 9.35
CA GLY A 207 -19.97 5.68 8.00
C GLY A 207 -20.18 4.37 7.25
N ALA A 208 -20.58 3.29 7.95
CA ALA A 208 -20.72 1.93 7.41
C ALA A 208 -19.39 1.24 7.04
N ILE A 209 -18.24 1.73 7.50
CA ILE A 209 -16.95 1.05 7.36
C ILE A 209 -16.93 -0.16 8.30
N PRO A 210 -16.68 -1.39 7.82
CA PRO A 210 -16.74 -2.61 8.63
C PRO A 210 -15.56 -2.74 9.60
N ASP A 211 -15.62 -3.72 10.50
CA ASP A 211 -14.58 -3.93 11.52
C ASP A 211 -13.34 -4.67 10.98
N ASN A 212 -13.44 -5.41 9.88
CA ASN A 212 -12.35 -6.18 9.28
C ASN A 212 -11.48 -5.38 8.27
N VAL A 213 -11.46 -4.05 8.38
CA VAL A 213 -10.62 -3.17 7.54
C VAL A 213 -9.14 -3.42 7.83
N THR A 214 -8.37 -3.68 6.78
CA THR A 214 -6.91 -3.88 6.85
C THR A 214 -6.13 -2.60 6.59
N ALA A 215 -6.66 -1.74 5.69
CA ALA A 215 -6.08 -0.43 5.39
C ALA A 215 -7.16 0.58 4.99
N VAL A 216 -6.86 1.86 5.14
CA VAL A 216 -7.78 2.97 4.83
C VAL A 216 -7.10 3.99 3.92
N VAL A 217 -7.88 4.60 3.04
CA VAL A 217 -7.49 5.74 2.20
C VAL A 217 -7.99 7.02 2.84
N LEU A 218 -7.07 7.85 3.30
CA LEU A 218 -7.37 9.13 3.96
C LEU A 218 -6.76 10.30 3.17
N ASN A 219 -7.55 11.34 2.94
CA ASN A 219 -6.98 12.65 2.67
C ASN A 219 -6.68 13.31 4.01
N LEU A 220 -5.40 13.40 4.35
CA LEU A 220 -4.92 13.96 5.60
C LEU A 220 -4.49 15.41 5.37
N THR A 221 -5.08 16.35 6.10
CA THR A 221 -4.72 17.77 6.01
C THR A 221 -4.18 18.26 7.33
N VAL A 222 -3.00 18.88 7.29
CA VAL A 222 -2.44 19.67 8.38
C VAL A 222 -2.73 21.15 8.13
N THR A 223 -3.16 21.88 9.15
CA THR A 223 -3.50 23.30 9.04
C THR A 223 -3.24 24.06 10.34
N ASN A 224 -3.36 25.40 10.30
CA ASN A 224 -3.10 26.27 11.45
C ASN A 224 -1.73 25.99 12.11
N THR A 225 -0.73 25.64 11.29
CA THR A 225 0.61 25.31 11.71
C THR A 225 1.31 26.52 12.31
N THR A 226 1.93 26.36 13.48
CA THR A 226 2.65 27.45 14.16
C THR A 226 4.15 27.42 13.89
N ASP A 227 4.66 26.27 13.42
CA ASP A 227 6.07 26.07 13.08
C ASP A 227 6.16 24.97 11.99
N SER A 228 7.36 24.63 11.56
CA SER A 228 7.63 23.56 10.58
C SER A 228 7.61 22.18 11.24
N GLY A 229 7.30 21.17 10.44
CA GLY A 229 7.30 19.78 10.87
C GLY A 229 6.73 18.83 9.83
N HIS A 230 6.38 17.64 10.29
CA HIS A 230 5.69 16.63 9.47
C HIS A 230 4.74 15.79 10.31
N ILE A 231 3.78 15.19 9.64
CA ILE A 231 2.87 14.20 10.24
C ILE A 231 3.30 12.81 9.82
N ILE A 232 3.34 11.88 10.77
CA ILE A 232 3.50 10.45 10.53
C ILE A 232 2.15 9.79 10.77
N ALA A 233 1.60 9.12 9.75
CA ALA A 233 0.44 8.27 9.90
C ALA A 233 0.89 6.80 10.05
N SER A 234 0.29 6.07 10.99
CA SER A 234 0.59 4.65 11.22
C SER A 234 -0.60 3.92 11.84
N GLY A 235 -0.69 2.60 11.65
CA GLY A 235 -1.70 1.79 12.34
C GLY A 235 -1.50 1.84 13.86
N SER A 236 -2.58 2.04 14.61
CA SER A 236 -2.52 2.04 16.08
C SER A 236 -1.96 0.72 16.62
N GLY A 237 -1.21 0.79 17.73
CA GLY A 237 -0.55 -0.37 18.33
C GLY A 237 0.70 -0.87 17.59
N ARG A 238 1.13 -0.20 16.51
CA ARG A 238 2.36 -0.50 15.78
C ARG A 238 3.48 0.46 16.18
N THR A 239 4.72 0.04 15.97
CA THR A 239 5.88 0.93 16.11
C THR A 239 5.75 2.10 15.13
N ARG A 240 6.00 3.32 15.61
CA ARG A 240 6.02 4.51 14.76
C ARG A 240 7.14 4.38 13.72
N PRO A 241 6.84 4.51 12.40
CA PRO A 241 7.86 4.44 11.36
C PRO A 241 8.70 5.72 11.28
N ASP A 242 9.85 5.62 10.64
CA ASP A 242 10.74 6.74 10.29
C ASP A 242 10.37 7.38 8.94
N THR A 243 9.08 7.48 8.63
CA THR A 243 8.55 8.03 7.37
C THR A 243 7.83 9.34 7.64
N SER A 244 7.52 10.09 6.58
CA SER A 244 6.63 11.24 6.70
C SER A 244 5.42 11.09 5.78
N SER A 245 4.24 11.40 6.27
CA SER A 245 3.01 11.38 5.47
C SER A 245 2.65 12.74 4.90
N VAL A 246 2.85 13.82 5.66
CA VAL A 246 2.63 15.21 5.25
C VAL A 246 3.76 16.06 5.81
N ASN A 247 4.39 16.91 4.99
CA ASN A 247 5.38 17.88 5.43
C ASN A 247 4.78 19.30 5.35
N TYR A 248 5.09 20.15 6.30
CA TYR A 248 4.52 21.50 6.38
C TYR A 248 5.52 22.53 6.95
N ALA A 249 5.34 23.78 6.56
CA ALA A 249 5.98 24.93 7.17
C ALA A 249 4.96 25.73 8.01
N ALA A 250 5.45 26.70 8.78
CA ALA A 250 4.59 27.58 9.58
C ALA A 250 3.58 28.32 8.68
N GLY A 251 2.32 28.39 9.10
CA GLY A 251 1.24 29.07 8.39
C GLY A 251 0.68 28.31 7.18
N GLU A 252 1.16 27.13 6.88
CA GLU A 252 0.68 26.34 5.73
C GLU A 252 -0.55 25.48 6.06
N THR A 253 -1.35 25.26 5.03
CA THR A 253 -2.40 24.22 4.99
C THR A 253 -2.07 23.26 3.88
N VAL A 254 -1.66 22.03 4.25
CA VAL A 254 -1.13 21.04 3.32
C VAL A 254 -1.93 19.74 3.43
N PRO A 255 -2.61 19.29 2.36
CA PRO A 255 -3.19 17.97 2.26
C PRO A 255 -2.19 16.98 1.67
N ASN A 256 -2.34 15.71 1.99
CA ASN A 256 -1.76 14.59 1.25
C ASN A 256 -2.68 13.37 1.35
N LEU A 257 -2.77 12.61 0.28
CA LEU A 257 -3.42 11.31 0.31
C LEU A 257 -2.50 10.31 1.01
N VAL A 258 -3.06 9.50 1.90
CA VAL A 258 -2.32 8.41 2.54
C VAL A 258 -3.12 7.11 2.46
N ILE A 259 -2.42 5.98 2.23
CA ILE A 259 -2.97 4.63 2.36
C ILE A 259 -2.25 3.98 3.53
N MET A 260 -2.98 3.77 4.64
CA MET A 260 -2.39 3.33 5.89
C MET A 260 -3.05 2.05 6.40
N PRO A 261 -2.24 1.08 6.90
CA PRO A 261 -2.79 -0.02 7.68
C PRO A 261 -3.61 0.49 8.87
N VAL A 262 -4.69 -0.18 9.18
CA VAL A 262 -5.51 0.08 10.37
C VAL A 262 -5.03 -0.81 11.52
N GLY A 263 -4.93 -0.29 12.72
CA GLY A 263 -4.59 -1.06 13.91
C GLY A 263 -5.70 -2.03 14.31
N THR A 264 -5.39 -3.01 15.15
CA THR A 264 -6.36 -4.02 15.62
C THR A 264 -7.52 -3.43 16.40
N ASP A 265 -7.35 -2.20 16.93
CA ASP A 265 -8.40 -1.41 17.58
C ASP A 265 -9.25 -0.58 16.60
N GLY A 266 -9.00 -0.74 15.29
CA GLY A 266 -9.69 -0.02 14.22
C GLY A 266 -9.28 1.45 14.09
N ARG A 267 -8.05 1.82 14.48
CA ARG A 267 -7.56 3.20 14.49
C ARG A 267 -6.28 3.38 13.68
N VAL A 268 -6.06 4.62 13.25
CA VAL A 268 -4.80 5.13 12.70
C VAL A 268 -4.30 6.25 13.60
N ASN A 269 -3.03 6.21 14.00
CA ASN A 269 -2.35 7.25 14.73
C ASN A 269 -1.81 8.31 13.77
N LEU A 270 -1.89 9.56 14.19
CA LEU A 270 -1.38 10.73 13.49
C LEU A 270 -0.44 11.47 14.44
N ASP A 271 0.87 11.27 14.26
CA ASP A 271 1.91 11.84 15.09
C ASP A 271 2.36 13.19 14.52
N ASN A 272 2.28 14.25 15.29
CA ASN A 272 2.86 15.56 14.96
C ASN A 272 4.33 15.59 15.36
N VAL A 273 5.22 15.39 14.40
CA VAL A 273 6.67 15.46 14.58
C VAL A 273 7.16 16.83 14.09
N GLY A 274 7.04 17.82 14.96
CA GLY A 274 7.35 19.20 14.64
C GLY A 274 7.66 20.00 15.91
N TRP A 275 7.91 21.28 15.73
CA TRP A 275 8.25 22.22 16.82
C TRP A 275 7.04 22.99 17.34
N GLY A 276 5.95 23.01 16.57
CA GLY A 276 4.73 23.73 16.90
C GLY A 276 3.48 22.82 16.92
N SER A 277 2.39 23.36 17.47
CA SER A 277 1.09 22.70 17.45
C SER A 277 0.38 22.86 16.10
N VAL A 278 -0.43 21.88 15.71
CA VAL A 278 -1.16 21.85 14.45
C VAL A 278 -2.62 21.44 14.65
N ASP A 279 -3.48 21.83 13.74
CA ASP A 279 -4.78 21.19 13.55
C ASP A 279 -4.68 20.12 12.47
N LEU A 280 -5.39 19.00 12.68
CA LEU A 280 -5.45 17.87 11.78
C LEU A 280 -6.89 17.61 11.34
N ILE A 281 -7.01 17.24 10.06
CA ILE A 281 -8.26 16.84 9.43
C ILE A 281 -8.00 15.53 8.70
N ALA A 282 -8.89 14.54 8.83
CA ALA A 282 -8.82 13.29 8.10
C ALA A 282 -10.18 12.97 7.46
N ASP A 283 -10.19 12.91 6.14
CA ASP A 283 -11.37 12.57 5.33
C ASP A 283 -11.12 11.21 4.65
N VAL A 284 -12.02 10.22 4.86
CA VAL A 284 -11.94 8.90 4.21
C VAL A 284 -12.58 8.95 2.83
N THR A 285 -11.97 8.25 1.85
CA THR A 285 -12.53 8.09 0.50
C THR A 285 -12.63 6.63 0.06
N GLY A 286 -12.15 5.70 0.89
CA GLY A 286 -12.24 4.27 0.67
C GLY A 286 -11.44 3.49 1.70
N TYR A 287 -11.59 2.19 1.66
CA TYR A 287 -10.91 1.27 2.57
C TYR A 287 -10.64 -0.08 1.90
N PHE A 288 -9.78 -0.88 2.52
CA PHE A 288 -9.41 -2.21 2.05
C PHE A 288 -9.86 -3.27 3.06
N THR A 289 -10.41 -4.38 2.55
CA THR A 289 -10.82 -5.54 3.37
C THR A 289 -10.38 -6.84 2.71
N PRO A 290 -10.18 -7.92 3.48
CA PRO A 290 -9.99 -9.25 2.93
C PRO A 290 -11.35 -9.83 2.49
N ALA A 291 -11.98 -9.18 1.52
CA ALA A 291 -13.23 -9.59 0.91
C ALA A 291 -13.24 -9.12 -0.53
N ALA A 292 -13.67 -9.97 -1.44
CA ALA A 292 -13.73 -9.65 -2.87
C ALA A 292 -14.53 -8.36 -3.11
N SER A 293 -13.92 -7.40 -3.80
CA SER A 293 -14.50 -6.12 -4.15
C SER A 293 -13.88 -5.57 -5.43
N SER A 294 -12.91 -4.65 -5.35
CA SER A 294 -12.25 -4.08 -6.53
C SER A 294 -10.74 -4.11 -6.36
N GLY A 295 -10.07 -4.85 -7.25
CA GLY A 295 -8.62 -4.79 -7.37
C GLY A 295 -8.19 -3.55 -8.15
N PHE A 296 -6.92 -3.20 -8.04
CA PHE A 296 -6.31 -2.07 -8.74
C PHE A 296 -5.84 -2.44 -10.14
N LYS A 297 -6.00 -1.54 -11.10
CA LYS A 297 -5.37 -1.63 -12.42
C LYS A 297 -4.60 -0.35 -12.68
N ALA A 298 -3.29 -0.48 -12.83
CA ALA A 298 -2.41 0.64 -13.11
C ALA A 298 -2.56 1.12 -14.56
N LEU A 299 -2.42 2.42 -14.74
CA LEU A 299 -2.23 3.05 -16.05
C LEU A 299 -0.93 3.84 -16.01
N SER A 300 -0.20 3.87 -17.13
CA SER A 300 0.85 4.88 -17.28
C SER A 300 0.20 6.25 -17.15
N PRO A 301 0.77 7.17 -16.34
CA PRO A 301 0.17 8.47 -16.09
C PRO A 301 -0.30 9.14 -17.38
N THR A 302 -1.61 9.33 -17.50
CA THR A 302 -2.24 9.82 -18.73
C THR A 302 -3.07 11.07 -18.42
N ARG A 303 -2.82 12.16 -19.18
CA ARG A 303 -3.56 13.41 -19.04
C ARG A 303 -5.00 13.26 -19.52
N PHE A 304 -5.95 13.40 -18.61
CA PHE A 304 -7.39 13.39 -18.89
C PHE A 304 -7.96 14.79 -19.03
N VAL A 305 -7.52 15.73 -18.19
CA VAL A 305 -7.98 17.11 -18.19
C VAL A 305 -6.79 18.06 -18.20
N ASP A 306 -6.88 19.06 -19.06
CA ASP A 306 -6.07 20.27 -19.03
C ASP A 306 -6.91 21.45 -19.48
N THR A 307 -7.37 22.27 -18.55
CA THR A 307 -8.25 23.42 -18.86
C THR A 307 -7.55 24.50 -19.66
N ARG A 308 -6.23 24.57 -19.64
CA ARG A 308 -5.44 25.54 -20.43
C ARG A 308 -5.52 25.23 -21.93
N GLU A 309 -5.65 23.95 -22.27
CA GLU A 309 -5.63 23.44 -23.66
C GLU A 309 -7.01 22.99 -24.14
N GLY A 310 -8.04 22.98 -23.27
CA GLY A 310 -9.36 22.46 -23.61
C GLY A 310 -9.41 20.93 -23.72
N LYS A 311 -8.45 20.22 -23.10
CA LYS A 311 -8.44 18.78 -23.09
C LYS A 311 -9.36 18.24 -21.99
N GLY A 312 -10.34 17.39 -22.36
CA GLY A 312 -11.25 16.71 -21.42
C GLY A 312 -12.20 17.62 -20.65
N ALA A 313 -12.07 18.93 -20.81
CA ALA A 313 -12.94 19.98 -20.27
C ALA A 313 -12.93 21.20 -21.20
N PRO A 314 -13.90 22.12 -21.11
CA PRO A 314 -13.83 23.38 -21.85
C PRO A 314 -12.52 24.12 -21.58
N GLN A 315 -11.96 24.75 -22.64
CA GLN A 315 -10.80 25.61 -22.50
C GLN A 315 -11.11 26.84 -21.66
N GLY A 316 -10.25 27.14 -20.70
CA GLY A 316 -10.37 28.27 -19.79
C GLY A 316 -10.40 27.85 -18.32
N GLN A 317 -10.06 28.75 -17.43
CA GLN A 317 -10.02 28.52 -15.99
C GLN A 317 -11.40 28.14 -15.45
N VAL A 318 -11.43 27.21 -14.51
CA VAL A 318 -12.66 26.89 -13.75
C VAL A 318 -12.98 28.08 -12.85
N ALA A 319 -14.14 28.70 -13.08
CA ALA A 319 -14.57 29.90 -12.34
C ALA A 319 -14.65 29.62 -10.84
N GLY A 320 -14.56 30.69 -10.04
CA GLY A 320 -14.73 30.59 -8.58
C GLY A 320 -16.12 30.06 -8.21
N GLN A 321 -16.19 29.23 -7.17
CA GLN A 321 -17.42 28.58 -6.67
C GLN A 321 -18.17 27.73 -7.71
N SER A 322 -17.49 27.34 -8.82
CA SER A 322 -18.09 26.52 -9.87
C SER A 322 -17.42 25.13 -9.96
N SER A 323 -17.99 24.29 -10.81
CA SER A 323 -17.57 22.90 -10.95
C SER A 323 -17.45 22.50 -12.41
N VAL A 324 -16.55 21.55 -12.70
CA VAL A 324 -16.44 20.88 -13.99
C VAL A 324 -16.64 19.38 -13.80
N GLY A 325 -17.49 18.78 -14.65
CA GLY A 325 -17.69 17.33 -14.69
C GLY A 325 -16.70 16.69 -15.66
N VAL A 326 -16.04 15.63 -15.23
CA VAL A 326 -15.02 14.92 -16.00
C VAL A 326 -15.47 13.48 -16.26
N GLN A 327 -15.52 13.07 -17.53
CA GLN A 327 -15.76 11.67 -17.89
C GLN A 327 -14.51 10.85 -17.63
N ILE A 328 -14.64 9.77 -16.85
CA ILE A 328 -13.57 8.84 -16.50
C ILE A 328 -13.83 7.46 -17.11
N ALA A 329 -14.96 6.83 -16.73
CA ALA A 329 -15.28 5.49 -17.23
C ALA A 329 -15.57 5.50 -18.73
N GLY A 330 -15.00 4.54 -19.45
CA GLY A 330 -15.12 4.40 -20.91
C GLY A 330 -14.16 5.28 -21.70
N VAL A 331 -13.21 5.98 -21.05
CA VAL A 331 -12.24 6.89 -21.68
C VAL A 331 -10.82 6.50 -21.28
N GLY A 332 -9.85 6.67 -22.18
CA GLY A 332 -8.41 6.60 -21.88
C GLY A 332 -7.94 5.28 -21.26
N GLY A 333 -8.60 4.16 -21.56
CA GLY A 333 -8.27 2.85 -21.01
C GLY A 333 -9.00 2.49 -19.71
N VAL A 334 -9.80 3.38 -19.13
CA VAL A 334 -10.63 3.09 -17.97
C VAL A 334 -11.95 2.43 -18.41
N PRO A 335 -12.26 1.18 -17.99
CA PRO A 335 -13.49 0.51 -18.42
C PRO A 335 -14.74 1.12 -17.78
N LYS A 336 -15.92 0.83 -18.36
CA LYS A 336 -17.20 1.29 -17.81
C LYS A 336 -17.53 0.69 -16.44
N GLY A 337 -16.96 -0.46 -16.11
CA GLY A 337 -17.13 -1.16 -14.83
C GLY A 337 -16.20 -0.68 -13.70
N ALA A 338 -15.36 0.34 -13.94
CA ALA A 338 -14.53 0.90 -12.89
C ALA A 338 -15.38 1.51 -11.77
N THR A 339 -15.02 1.22 -10.52
CA THR A 339 -15.74 1.67 -9.32
C THR A 339 -15.14 2.95 -8.73
N ALA A 340 -13.82 3.14 -8.91
CA ALA A 340 -13.09 4.32 -8.45
C ALA A 340 -11.88 4.57 -9.35
N VAL A 341 -11.33 5.76 -9.27
CA VAL A 341 -10.16 6.19 -10.05
C VAL A 341 -9.09 6.79 -9.15
N SER A 342 -7.82 6.52 -9.49
CA SER A 342 -6.64 7.14 -8.90
C SER A 342 -6.12 8.24 -9.81
N LEU A 343 -6.05 9.44 -9.28
CA LEU A 343 -5.74 10.68 -9.98
C LEU A 343 -4.52 11.37 -9.36
N ASN A 344 -3.80 12.13 -10.16
CA ASN A 344 -3.05 13.27 -9.70
C ASN A 344 -3.75 14.55 -10.16
N VAL A 345 -4.23 15.35 -9.22
CA VAL A 345 -4.97 16.59 -9.47
C VAL A 345 -4.04 17.76 -9.19
N THR A 346 -3.85 18.60 -10.18
CA THR A 346 -3.00 19.80 -10.08
C THR A 346 -3.85 21.06 -10.31
N VAL A 347 -3.74 22.02 -9.39
CA VAL A 347 -4.18 23.38 -9.63
C VAL A 347 -2.99 24.21 -10.10
N THR A 348 -3.22 25.09 -11.05
CA THR A 348 -2.20 26.07 -11.50
C THR A 348 -2.87 27.41 -11.84
N ASN A 349 -2.07 28.47 -11.84
CA ASN A 349 -2.54 29.84 -12.09
C ASN A 349 -3.75 30.28 -11.25
N PRO A 350 -3.93 29.87 -9.97
CA PRO A 350 -5.04 30.34 -9.16
C PRO A 350 -4.90 31.83 -8.89
N ARG A 351 -6.00 32.58 -9.06
CA ARG A 351 -5.99 34.04 -8.85
C ARG A 351 -6.19 34.43 -7.40
N GLU A 352 -6.63 33.50 -6.56
CA GLU A 352 -6.82 33.67 -5.12
C GLU A 352 -6.59 32.34 -4.40
N ALA A 353 -6.35 32.37 -3.09
CA ALA A 353 -6.27 31.20 -2.25
C ALA A 353 -7.62 30.43 -2.23
N GLY A 354 -7.54 29.12 -2.12
CA GLY A 354 -8.73 28.28 -2.09
C GLY A 354 -8.41 26.80 -2.00
N HIS A 355 -9.38 26.00 -2.44
CA HIS A 355 -9.25 24.55 -2.45
C HIS A 355 -9.97 23.94 -3.66
N LEU A 356 -9.54 22.73 -4.05
CA LEU A 356 -10.31 21.86 -4.94
C LEU A 356 -10.95 20.74 -4.14
N THR A 357 -12.19 20.42 -4.49
CA THR A 357 -12.92 19.24 -4.03
C THR A 357 -13.24 18.36 -5.20
N VAL A 358 -12.86 17.07 -5.12
CA VAL A 358 -13.15 16.05 -6.12
C VAL A 358 -14.11 15.03 -5.50
N HIS A 359 -15.23 14.79 -6.16
CA HIS A 359 -16.25 13.87 -5.65
C HIS A 359 -16.99 13.17 -6.81
N PRO A 360 -17.68 12.03 -6.57
CA PRO A 360 -18.46 11.37 -7.60
C PRO A 360 -19.60 12.25 -8.10
N SER A 361 -19.95 12.14 -9.38
CA SER A 361 -21.14 12.80 -9.93
C SER A 361 -22.42 12.24 -9.27
N GLY A 362 -23.49 13.04 -9.30
CA GLY A 362 -24.76 12.65 -8.71
C GLY A 362 -24.83 12.77 -7.18
N GLN A 363 -23.75 13.19 -6.52
CA GLN A 363 -23.69 13.44 -5.08
C GLN A 363 -23.51 14.93 -4.77
N ALA A 364 -23.99 15.34 -3.59
CA ALA A 364 -23.72 16.69 -3.10
C ALA A 364 -22.21 16.90 -2.87
N THR A 365 -21.74 18.12 -3.08
CA THR A 365 -20.33 18.47 -2.79
C THR A 365 -20.04 18.25 -1.30
N PRO A 366 -19.07 17.40 -0.96
CA PRO A 366 -18.69 17.17 0.43
C PRO A 366 -17.95 18.37 1.03
N THR A 367 -17.86 18.44 2.34
CA THR A 367 -17.06 19.44 3.05
C THR A 367 -15.55 19.17 3.01
N ALA A 368 -15.15 18.00 2.51
CA ALA A 368 -13.75 17.61 2.35
C ALA A 368 -13.08 18.39 1.21
N SER A 369 -11.83 18.81 1.41
CA SER A 369 -10.98 19.34 0.34
C SER A 369 -9.91 18.30 -0.02
N ASN A 370 -9.62 18.15 -1.31
CA ASN A 370 -8.56 17.26 -1.77
C ASN A 370 -7.24 17.99 -1.99
N LEU A 371 -7.30 19.29 -2.28
CA LEU A 371 -6.15 20.11 -2.59
C LEU A 371 -6.39 21.53 -2.07
N ASN A 372 -5.41 22.12 -1.35
CA ASN A 372 -5.45 23.51 -0.90
C ASN A 372 -4.34 24.29 -1.57
N PHE A 373 -4.57 25.54 -1.91
CA PHE A 373 -3.64 26.37 -2.66
C PHE A 373 -3.70 27.84 -2.27
N THR A 374 -2.62 28.56 -2.53
CA THR A 374 -2.52 30.02 -2.42
C THR A 374 -2.44 30.65 -3.80
N THR A 375 -2.61 31.97 -3.88
CA THR A 375 -2.54 32.75 -5.12
C THR A 375 -1.24 32.44 -5.89
N GLY A 376 -1.38 32.14 -7.19
CA GLY A 376 -0.24 31.87 -8.08
C GLY A 376 0.47 30.53 -7.88
N GLN A 377 0.06 29.73 -6.89
CA GLN A 377 0.71 28.47 -6.58
C GLN A 377 0.35 27.39 -7.62
N THR A 378 1.35 26.61 -8.05
CA THR A 378 1.10 25.32 -8.73
C THR A 378 1.36 24.21 -7.75
N VAL A 379 0.33 23.42 -7.44
CA VAL A 379 0.40 22.34 -6.46
C VAL A 379 -0.43 21.15 -6.90
N ALA A 380 0.07 19.94 -6.64
CA ALA A 380 -0.61 18.68 -6.96
C ALA A 380 -0.91 17.89 -5.68
N ASN A 381 -1.96 17.07 -5.72
CA ASN A 381 -2.22 16.04 -4.73
C ASN A 381 -2.80 14.79 -5.41
N SER A 382 -2.44 13.63 -4.91
CA SER A 382 -3.07 12.37 -5.28
C SER A 382 -4.51 12.31 -4.73
N VAL A 383 -5.42 11.78 -5.52
CA VAL A 383 -6.83 11.65 -5.14
C VAL A 383 -7.35 10.28 -5.58
N ILE A 384 -7.87 9.50 -4.65
CA ILE A 384 -8.67 8.31 -4.97
C ILE A 384 -10.13 8.66 -4.69
N VAL A 385 -10.96 8.56 -5.72
CA VAL A 385 -12.36 8.99 -5.66
C VAL A 385 -13.27 7.95 -6.32
N PRO A 386 -14.43 7.61 -5.70
CA PRO A 386 -15.47 6.81 -6.34
C PRO A 386 -15.94 7.46 -7.64
N LEU A 387 -16.40 6.66 -8.61
CA LEU A 387 -17.08 7.17 -9.78
C LEU A 387 -18.59 7.30 -9.52
N GLY A 388 -19.20 8.31 -10.10
CA GLY A 388 -20.65 8.42 -10.09
C GLY A 388 -21.34 7.38 -11.00
N PRO A 389 -22.66 7.23 -10.92
CA PRO A 389 -23.40 6.23 -11.71
C PRO A 389 -23.24 6.38 -13.24
N ASP A 390 -22.87 7.57 -13.70
CA ASP A 390 -22.59 7.91 -15.10
C ASP A 390 -21.09 7.75 -15.46
N GLY A 391 -20.28 7.23 -14.54
CA GLY A 391 -18.84 7.06 -14.71
C GLY A 391 -18.03 8.37 -14.65
N ARG A 392 -18.60 9.43 -14.03
CA ARG A 392 -17.98 10.75 -13.95
C ARG A 392 -17.57 11.11 -12.53
N ILE A 393 -16.65 12.06 -12.46
CA ILE A 393 -16.31 12.81 -11.26
C ILE A 393 -16.62 14.29 -11.47
N ILE A 394 -16.80 14.99 -10.37
CA ILE A 394 -16.95 16.45 -10.32
C ILE A 394 -15.73 17.04 -9.64
N VAL A 395 -15.16 18.08 -10.25
CA VAL A 395 -14.08 18.88 -9.67
C VAL A 395 -14.61 20.28 -9.41
N ARG A 396 -14.70 20.66 -8.13
CA ARG A 396 -15.20 21.96 -7.68
C ARG A 396 -14.04 22.86 -7.31
N ASN A 397 -14.02 24.07 -7.85
CA ASN A 397 -13.19 25.16 -7.38
C ASN A 397 -13.90 25.88 -6.22
N GLY A 398 -13.41 25.70 -5.00
CA GLY A 398 -13.92 26.35 -3.78
C GLY A 398 -13.33 27.74 -3.50
N SER A 399 -12.43 28.27 -4.36
CA SER A 399 -11.99 29.67 -4.33
C SER A 399 -13.09 30.61 -4.84
N TRP A 400 -13.00 31.89 -4.56
CA TRP A 400 -13.86 32.91 -5.17
C TRP A 400 -13.38 33.35 -6.56
N GLN A 401 -12.13 33.05 -6.91
CA GLN A 401 -11.52 33.41 -8.17
C GLN A 401 -11.20 32.16 -9.01
N PRO A 402 -11.02 32.33 -10.33
CA PRO A 402 -10.77 31.21 -11.23
C PRO A 402 -9.36 30.60 -11.07
N ALA A 403 -9.24 29.32 -11.42
CA ALA A 403 -8.00 28.56 -11.45
C ALA A 403 -7.98 27.56 -12.59
N ASP A 404 -6.81 27.25 -13.14
CA ASP A 404 -6.62 26.15 -14.07
C ASP A 404 -6.50 24.81 -13.32
N VAL A 405 -7.06 23.76 -13.93
CA VAL A 405 -7.05 22.40 -13.39
C VAL A 405 -6.45 21.45 -14.41
N VAL A 406 -5.55 20.62 -13.93
CA VAL A 406 -4.94 19.53 -14.69
C VAL A 406 -5.17 18.22 -13.94
N ILE A 407 -5.60 17.17 -14.65
CA ILE A 407 -5.85 15.84 -14.06
C ILE A 407 -5.15 14.78 -14.90
N ASP A 408 -4.26 14.05 -14.26
CA ASP A 408 -3.64 12.86 -14.79
C ASP A 408 -4.21 11.62 -14.08
N VAL A 409 -4.58 10.58 -14.85
CA VAL A 409 -5.06 9.30 -14.30
C VAL A 409 -3.88 8.35 -14.19
N ASN A 410 -3.70 7.76 -13.00
CA ASN A 410 -2.62 6.82 -12.70
C ASN A 410 -3.10 5.35 -12.66
N GLY A 411 -4.41 5.13 -12.55
CA GLY A 411 -5.03 3.82 -12.48
C GLY A 411 -6.48 3.90 -12.02
N TYR A 412 -7.10 2.75 -11.90
CA TYR A 412 -8.50 2.64 -11.48
C TYR A 412 -8.72 1.35 -10.69
N TYR A 413 -9.85 1.29 -9.99
CA TYR A 413 -10.29 0.10 -9.26
C TYR A 413 -11.48 -0.53 -9.99
N THR A 414 -11.46 -1.86 -10.12
CA THR A 414 -12.50 -2.62 -10.82
C THR A 414 -12.62 -4.03 -10.25
N PRO A 415 -13.83 -4.61 -10.21
CA PRO A 415 -14.01 -6.02 -9.85
C PRO A 415 -13.31 -7.00 -10.81
N ASP A 416 -12.98 -6.55 -12.03
CA ASP A 416 -12.30 -7.37 -13.04
C ASP A 416 -10.78 -7.49 -12.80
N SER A 417 -10.22 -6.80 -11.80
CA SER A 417 -8.81 -6.89 -11.44
C SER A 417 -8.62 -7.70 -10.16
N ASN A 418 -7.66 -8.63 -10.18
CA ASN A 418 -7.22 -9.39 -9.02
C ASN A 418 -6.01 -8.77 -8.29
N ALA A 419 -5.58 -7.56 -8.66
CA ALA A 419 -4.46 -6.91 -7.99
C ALA A 419 -4.88 -6.32 -6.65
N ALA A 420 -4.68 -7.08 -5.59
CA ALA A 420 -5.04 -6.74 -4.22
C ALA A 420 -3.95 -5.94 -3.51
N TYR A 421 -4.33 -5.02 -2.63
CA TYR A 421 -3.40 -4.22 -1.84
C TYR A 421 -2.77 -5.02 -0.72
N VAL A 422 -1.44 -5.03 -0.68
CA VAL A 422 -0.62 -5.60 0.38
C VAL A 422 0.13 -4.47 1.08
N PRO A 423 -0.23 -4.11 2.32
CA PRO A 423 0.49 -3.10 3.06
C PRO A 423 1.90 -3.55 3.39
N ASN A 424 2.84 -2.61 3.46
CA ASN A 424 4.16 -2.91 4.01
C ASN A 424 4.04 -3.24 5.50
N HIS A 425 4.67 -4.31 5.91
CA HIS A 425 4.57 -4.82 7.29
C HIS A 425 5.95 -4.81 7.96
N PRO A 426 6.06 -4.46 9.24
CA PRO A 426 4.99 -4.09 10.18
C PRO A 426 4.46 -2.66 9.99
N THR A 427 5.22 -1.79 9.33
CA THR A 427 4.92 -0.36 9.13
C THR A 427 5.47 0.11 7.79
N PRO A 428 5.06 1.27 7.28
CA PRO A 428 5.76 1.95 6.19
C PRO A 428 7.27 2.04 6.45
N ALA A 429 8.07 1.94 5.39
CA ALA A 429 9.53 1.93 5.52
C ALA A 429 10.18 2.91 4.55
N ARG A 430 11.23 3.61 5.00
CA ARG A 430 12.06 4.43 4.13
C ARG A 430 12.84 3.53 3.18
N HIS A 431 12.61 3.72 1.89
CA HIS A 431 13.20 2.92 0.83
C HIS A 431 14.40 3.61 0.18
N LEU A 432 14.33 4.93 0.05
CA LEU A 432 15.36 5.78 -0.50
C LEU A 432 15.39 7.11 0.24
N ASP A 433 16.59 7.61 0.49
CA ASP A 433 16.86 8.97 0.94
C ASP A 433 18.19 9.44 0.34
N THR A 434 18.14 10.29 -0.67
CA THR A 434 19.36 10.76 -1.37
C THR A 434 20.25 11.61 -0.48
N ARG A 435 19.70 12.20 0.58
CA ARG A 435 20.49 12.98 1.57
C ARG A 435 21.47 12.08 2.30
N SER A 436 21.10 10.83 2.59
CA SER A 436 21.97 9.86 3.27
C SER A 436 23.10 9.36 2.39
N THR A 437 22.94 9.41 1.06
CA THR A 437 23.94 8.99 0.09
C THR A 437 24.81 10.16 -0.41
N GLY A 438 24.41 11.39 -0.11
CA GLY A 438 25.06 12.60 -0.63
C GLY A 438 25.00 12.72 -2.17
N SER A 439 24.00 12.08 -2.80
CA SER A 439 23.85 12.06 -4.25
C SER A 439 22.42 12.51 -4.62
N PRO A 440 22.16 13.81 -4.68
CA PRO A 440 20.86 14.35 -5.05
C PRO A 440 20.43 13.88 -6.44
N LEU A 441 19.15 13.91 -6.72
CA LEU A 441 18.59 13.68 -8.06
C LEU A 441 18.88 14.91 -8.93
N ALA A 442 19.79 14.73 -9.89
CA ALA A 442 20.29 15.82 -10.72
C ALA A 442 19.19 16.47 -11.58
N ALA A 443 19.39 17.75 -11.89
CA ALA A 443 18.51 18.53 -12.76
C ALA A 443 18.29 17.82 -14.11
N ARG A 444 17.04 17.73 -14.55
CA ARG A 444 16.65 17.13 -15.84
C ARG A 444 17.09 15.67 -16.02
N ASP A 445 17.44 14.97 -14.95
CA ASP A 445 17.86 13.57 -14.95
C ASP A 445 16.82 12.66 -14.23
N TYR A 446 17.09 11.36 -14.20
CA TYR A 446 16.23 10.38 -13.53
C TYR A 446 17.05 9.43 -12.64
N LEU A 447 16.35 8.87 -11.66
CA LEU A 447 16.88 7.86 -10.76
C LEU A 447 16.03 6.59 -10.90
N PRO A 448 16.62 5.46 -11.33
CA PRO A 448 15.91 4.18 -11.37
C PRO A 448 15.83 3.57 -9.96
N LEU A 449 14.67 3.02 -9.62
CA LEU A 449 14.44 2.26 -8.41
C LEU A 449 14.02 0.84 -8.76
N LEU A 450 14.72 -0.12 -8.15
CA LEU A 450 14.42 -1.53 -8.32
C LEU A 450 13.35 -1.96 -7.32
N GLY A 451 12.28 -2.55 -7.84
CA GLY A 451 11.27 -3.24 -7.06
C GLY A 451 11.22 -4.74 -7.36
N ARG A 452 10.05 -5.34 -7.20
CA ARG A 452 9.80 -6.77 -7.44
C ARG A 452 9.03 -6.95 -8.75
N PRO A 453 9.34 -7.98 -9.56
CA PRO A 453 8.45 -8.42 -10.64
C PRO A 453 7.09 -8.89 -10.09
N GLY A 454 6.04 -8.87 -10.91
CA GLY A 454 4.70 -9.34 -10.51
C GLY A 454 3.90 -8.36 -9.64
N VAL A 455 4.34 -7.10 -9.55
CA VAL A 455 3.64 -6.02 -8.87
C VAL A 455 2.88 -5.17 -9.90
N GLU A 456 1.59 -4.97 -9.69
CA GLU A 456 0.78 -4.08 -10.55
C GLU A 456 1.13 -2.61 -10.31
N ALA A 457 1.30 -2.19 -9.05
CA ALA A 457 1.79 -0.87 -8.70
C ALA A 457 2.38 -0.84 -7.29
N TYR A 458 3.40 -0.01 -7.09
CA TYR A 458 3.89 0.37 -5.75
C TYR A 458 3.08 1.53 -5.21
N VAL A 459 2.82 1.51 -3.90
CA VAL A 459 2.23 2.62 -3.16
C VAL A 459 3.34 3.29 -2.38
N LEU A 460 3.70 4.50 -2.82
CA LEU A 460 4.84 5.26 -2.34
C LEU A 460 4.40 6.63 -1.82
N ASN A 461 5.00 7.10 -0.73
CA ASN A 461 5.01 8.52 -0.44
C ASN A 461 6.34 9.09 -0.92
N THR A 462 6.31 9.98 -1.90
CA THR A 462 7.50 10.61 -2.47
C THR A 462 7.65 12.02 -1.94
N THR A 463 8.83 12.38 -1.44
CA THR A 463 9.11 13.72 -0.94
C THR A 463 10.29 14.30 -1.67
N VAL A 464 10.14 15.51 -2.18
CA VAL A 464 11.24 16.34 -2.72
C VAL A 464 11.57 17.41 -1.69
N THR A 465 12.85 17.60 -1.43
CA THR A 465 13.36 18.57 -0.45
C THR A 465 14.67 19.21 -0.92
N ASN A 466 15.19 20.19 -0.17
CA ASN A 466 16.40 20.97 -0.50
C ASN A 466 16.30 21.63 -1.89
N THR A 467 15.10 22.10 -2.22
CA THR A 467 14.81 22.73 -3.52
C THR A 467 15.36 24.15 -3.58
N THR A 468 16.13 24.47 -4.62
CA THR A 468 16.69 25.84 -4.84
C THR A 468 15.97 26.57 -5.97
N GLY A 469 15.26 25.85 -6.82
CA GLY A 469 14.41 26.37 -7.90
C GLY A 469 13.03 25.74 -7.92
N SER A 470 12.26 26.01 -8.95
CA SER A 470 10.93 25.41 -9.17
C SER A 470 11.02 24.23 -10.12
N GLY A 471 10.18 23.23 -9.91
CA GLY A 471 10.14 22.05 -10.75
C GLY A 471 9.00 21.10 -10.39
N PHE A 472 9.05 19.92 -10.99
CA PHE A 472 8.13 18.83 -10.66
C PHE A 472 8.82 17.48 -10.79
N LEU A 473 8.33 16.52 -10.04
CA LEU A 473 8.71 15.10 -10.10
C LEU A 473 7.72 14.36 -10.99
N SER A 474 8.23 13.50 -11.84
CA SER A 474 7.43 12.49 -12.55
C SER A 474 7.90 11.10 -12.16
N VAL A 475 6.99 10.18 -11.94
CA VAL A 475 7.27 8.77 -11.67
C VAL A 475 6.61 7.94 -12.76
N ALA A 476 7.38 7.07 -13.41
CA ALA A 476 6.92 6.28 -14.53
C ALA A 476 7.61 4.90 -14.58
N PRO A 477 7.05 3.92 -15.31
CA PRO A 477 7.70 2.64 -15.55
C PRO A 477 9.07 2.82 -16.20
N ASP A 478 10.06 2.04 -15.74
CA ASP A 478 11.38 1.99 -16.37
C ASP A 478 11.53 0.65 -17.13
N PRO A 479 11.64 0.67 -18.47
CA PRO A 479 11.70 -0.53 -19.30
C PRO A 479 13.05 -1.27 -19.21
N ASN A 480 14.04 -0.72 -18.49
CA ASN A 480 15.31 -1.39 -18.29
C ASN A 480 15.20 -2.44 -17.19
N SER A 481 15.92 -3.54 -17.35
CA SER A 481 16.12 -4.50 -16.27
C SER A 481 17.26 -4.07 -15.34
N ARG A 482 17.29 -4.63 -14.14
CA ARG A 482 18.41 -4.50 -13.21
C ARG A 482 19.75 -4.82 -13.88
N GLU A 483 19.81 -5.91 -14.63
CA GLU A 483 21.03 -6.37 -15.32
C GLU A 483 21.58 -5.33 -16.31
N LYS A 484 20.68 -4.61 -17.03
CA LYS A 484 21.11 -3.54 -17.95
C LYS A 484 21.81 -2.40 -17.20
N TYR A 485 21.31 -2.03 -16.00
CA TYR A 485 21.96 -1.03 -15.17
C TYR A 485 23.31 -1.51 -14.63
N GLU A 486 23.39 -2.75 -14.16
CA GLU A 486 24.64 -3.35 -13.67
C GLU A 486 25.70 -3.43 -14.76
N LYS A 487 25.32 -3.76 -16.00
CA LYS A 487 26.21 -3.81 -17.17
C LYS A 487 26.49 -2.44 -17.80
N GLY A 488 25.82 -1.38 -17.35
CA GLY A 488 25.95 -0.03 -17.96
C GLY A 488 25.39 0.07 -19.37
N THR A 489 24.46 -0.81 -19.76
CA THR A 489 23.79 -0.84 -21.07
C THR A 489 22.36 -0.34 -21.04
N ALA A 490 21.88 0.15 -19.89
CA ALA A 490 20.56 0.76 -19.77
C ALA A 490 20.47 2.03 -20.65
N THR A 491 19.34 2.18 -21.32
CA THR A 491 19.01 3.40 -22.09
C THR A 491 18.07 4.28 -21.29
N PRO A 492 18.18 5.61 -21.36
CA PRO A 492 17.24 6.49 -20.66
C PRO A 492 15.79 6.15 -21.05
N PRO A 493 14.89 5.94 -20.07
CA PRO A 493 13.47 5.79 -20.35
C PRO A 493 12.90 7.02 -21.05
N ALA A 494 11.75 6.88 -21.69
CA ALA A 494 11.02 8.04 -22.22
C ALA A 494 10.65 8.99 -21.06
N ARG A 495 10.91 10.28 -21.24
CA ARG A 495 10.61 11.30 -20.24
C ARG A 495 9.09 11.50 -20.12
N PRO A 496 8.49 11.32 -18.93
CA PRO A 496 7.06 11.54 -18.74
C PRO A 496 6.69 13.02 -18.86
N VAL A 497 5.44 13.30 -19.23
CA VAL A 497 4.89 14.66 -19.27
C VAL A 497 3.98 14.98 -18.08
N ALA A 498 3.48 13.94 -17.38
CA ALA A 498 2.64 14.09 -16.20
C ALA A 498 3.48 14.46 -14.97
N SER A 499 2.96 15.31 -14.11
CA SER A 499 3.56 15.60 -12.80
C SER A 499 2.91 14.75 -11.72
N ASN A 500 3.71 14.22 -10.79
CA ASN A 500 3.20 13.61 -9.56
C ASN A 500 3.34 14.56 -8.37
N LEU A 501 4.28 15.49 -8.41
CA LEU A 501 4.62 16.40 -7.32
C LEU A 501 5.19 17.69 -7.91
N ASN A 502 4.77 18.86 -7.42
CA ASN A 502 5.25 20.17 -7.86
C ASN A 502 5.85 20.94 -6.69
N TRP A 503 6.96 21.64 -6.92
CA TRP A 503 7.64 22.44 -5.88
C TRP A 503 8.10 23.80 -6.37
N THR A 504 8.35 24.69 -5.43
CA THR A 504 9.08 25.94 -5.60
C THR A 504 10.31 25.95 -4.70
N ALA A 505 11.21 26.91 -4.90
CA ALA A 505 12.44 27.05 -4.10
C ALA A 505 12.14 27.06 -2.58
N GLY A 506 12.96 26.38 -1.81
CA GLY A 506 12.90 26.31 -0.35
C GLY A 506 11.78 25.43 0.21
N LYS A 507 11.06 24.67 -0.63
CA LYS A 507 9.96 23.81 -0.18
C LYS A 507 10.35 22.35 -0.03
N THR A 508 9.78 21.72 0.99
CA THR A 508 9.72 20.27 1.15
C THR A 508 8.29 19.83 0.88
N VAL A 509 8.08 19.04 -0.17
CA VAL A 509 6.75 18.66 -0.64
C VAL A 509 6.64 17.15 -0.76
N ALA A 510 5.59 16.57 -0.21
CA ALA A 510 5.28 15.15 -0.31
C ALA A 510 4.02 14.94 -1.16
N ASN A 511 3.94 13.80 -1.86
CA ASN A 511 2.71 13.31 -2.47
C ASN A 511 2.71 11.77 -2.52
N LEU A 512 1.54 11.16 -2.35
CA LEU A 512 1.36 9.74 -2.58
C LEU A 512 1.42 9.46 -4.09
N VAL A 513 2.13 8.40 -4.47
CA VAL A 513 2.22 7.94 -5.85
C VAL A 513 1.90 6.45 -5.91
N GLN A 514 0.93 6.08 -6.74
CA GLN A 514 0.72 4.70 -7.16
C GLN A 514 1.52 4.51 -8.46
N ALA A 515 2.69 3.89 -8.32
CA ALA A 515 3.71 3.83 -9.36
C ALA A 515 3.69 2.46 -10.06
N PRO A 516 3.20 2.35 -11.31
CA PRO A 516 3.33 1.12 -12.07
C PRO A 516 4.79 0.87 -12.41
N PRO A 517 5.34 -0.33 -12.13
CA PRO A 517 6.64 -0.72 -12.65
C PRO A 517 6.53 -1.19 -14.10
N ALA A 518 7.66 -1.24 -14.82
CA ALA A 518 7.76 -2.05 -16.02
C ALA A 518 7.88 -3.55 -15.67
N GLU A 519 7.86 -4.42 -16.67
CA GLU A 519 7.92 -5.89 -16.53
C GLU A 519 9.06 -6.37 -15.62
N GLY A 520 10.21 -5.67 -15.63
CA GLY A 520 11.35 -5.95 -14.74
C GLY A 520 11.20 -5.46 -13.30
N GLY A 521 10.06 -4.93 -12.89
CA GLY A 521 9.82 -4.37 -11.56
C GLY A 521 10.41 -2.99 -11.33
N MET A 522 10.91 -2.31 -12.37
CA MET A 522 11.63 -1.03 -12.26
C MET A 522 10.70 0.17 -12.44
N VAL A 523 10.94 1.23 -11.66
CA VAL A 523 10.34 2.56 -11.83
C VAL A 523 11.43 3.63 -11.94
N ALA A 524 11.16 4.71 -12.66
CA ALA A 524 12.06 5.85 -12.81
C ALA A 524 11.45 7.11 -12.17
N PHE A 525 12.22 7.78 -11.33
CA PHE A 525 11.90 9.09 -10.73
C PHE A 525 12.62 10.17 -11.51
N TRP A 526 11.87 11.05 -12.17
CA TRP A 526 12.41 12.12 -13.03
C TRP A 526 12.35 13.46 -12.35
N ASN A 527 13.50 14.11 -12.17
CA ASN A 527 13.57 15.52 -11.84
C ASN A 527 13.32 16.34 -13.11
N GLN A 528 12.18 16.99 -13.18
CA GLN A 528 11.80 17.87 -14.29
C GLN A 528 12.19 19.34 -14.06
N GLY A 529 12.79 19.65 -12.89
CA GLY A 529 13.36 20.96 -12.57
C GLY A 529 14.70 21.20 -13.24
N TRP A 530 15.19 22.41 -13.09
CA TRP A 530 16.49 22.86 -13.62
C TRP A 530 17.60 22.85 -12.55
N GLU A 531 17.26 22.51 -11.32
CA GLU A 531 18.17 22.41 -10.18
C GLU A 531 18.12 20.99 -9.59
N ASP A 532 19.21 20.58 -8.95
CA ASP A 532 19.27 19.32 -8.23
C ASP A 532 18.34 19.37 -7.02
N VAL A 533 17.75 18.22 -6.67
CA VAL A 533 16.86 18.09 -5.51
C VAL A 533 17.17 16.81 -4.75
N ASP A 534 16.90 16.79 -3.45
CA ASP A 534 16.89 15.55 -2.71
C ASP A 534 15.53 14.87 -2.82
N LEU A 535 15.60 13.56 -3.03
CA LEU A 535 14.43 12.67 -3.16
C LEU A 535 14.39 11.69 -1.98
N ILE A 536 13.22 11.59 -1.36
CA ILE A 536 12.91 10.60 -0.34
C ILE A 536 11.75 9.76 -0.84
N VAL A 537 11.85 8.45 -0.72
CA VAL A 537 10.79 7.51 -1.10
C VAL A 537 10.50 6.60 0.08
N ASP A 538 9.29 6.70 0.60
CA ASP A 538 8.76 5.84 1.64
C ASP A 538 7.80 4.82 1.01
N PHE A 539 8.05 3.53 1.28
CA PHE A 539 7.25 2.42 0.76
C PHE A 539 6.11 2.09 1.73
N LEU A 540 4.87 2.23 1.27
CA LEU A 540 3.67 1.99 2.06
C LEU A 540 3.07 0.61 1.79
N GLY A 541 3.28 0.06 0.60
CA GLY A 541 2.75 -1.23 0.16
C GLY A 541 2.76 -1.35 -1.37
N HIS A 542 2.08 -2.36 -1.86
CA HIS A 542 1.96 -2.61 -3.30
C HIS A 542 0.64 -3.32 -3.63
N TYR A 543 0.29 -3.34 -4.90
CA TYR A 543 -0.78 -4.17 -5.43
C TYR A 543 -0.17 -5.41 -6.08
N GLY A 544 -0.54 -6.60 -5.60
CA GLY A 544 -0.05 -7.89 -6.09
C GLY A 544 -1.17 -8.68 -6.75
N THR A 545 -0.81 -9.46 -7.78
CA THR A 545 -1.75 -10.29 -8.57
C THR A 545 -1.61 -11.78 -8.31
N ASP A 546 -0.61 -12.19 -7.52
CA ASP A 546 -0.24 -13.57 -7.19
C ASP A 546 -0.44 -13.90 -5.70
#